data_d2fdb6f993c44033f1fe819db152d2ba
#
_entry.id   d2fdb6f993c44033f1fe819db152d2ba
#
_cell.length_a   1.000
_cell.length_b   1.000
_cell.length_c   1.000
_cell.angle_alpha   90.00
_cell.angle_beta   90.00
_cell.angle_gamma   90.00
#
_symmetry.space_group_name_H-M   'P 1'
#
loop_
_entity.id
_entity.type
_entity.pdbx_description
1 polymer ?
#
loop_
_entity_poly.entity_id
_entity_poly.type
_entity_poly.pdbx_seq_one_letter_code
_entity_poly.pdbx_strand_id
1 'polypeptide(L)'
;MMALQTNSGEMAPLSDLSDEVCRNLIGVMTDIDDTVTTDGQLPADAYTMLERLSEAGLLVVPIAGRPAGWCDMIARFWPVAGIVGENGALAMRYDRKSRKMHRTLNMDGPLRDQNRAKLDALAKKILAEVPGSALASDQQYREADLAIDFCEDVEPLPEKDVERIVNHFTAVGAVAKVSSIHVNGWFGDWDKLTMSKRFVSEAFGIDLESQKDRFIYCGDSPNDAPMFGYFPYSCGVANVADFLGRMDALPRYIAPSHGGAGFVEIGERILSARKGLKNS
;
A
#
# COMPACT_ATOMS: atom_id res chain seq x y z
N MET A 1 -1.40 23.34 18.67
CA MET A 1 -2.56 23.14 17.79
C MET A 1 -2.16 23.66 16.41
N MET A 2 -1.40 22.85 15.65
CA MET A 2 -1.00 23.18 14.27
C MET A 2 -2.03 22.58 13.34
N ALA A 3 -2.68 23.43 12.56
CA ALA A 3 -3.67 23.04 11.58
C ALA A 3 -3.00 22.16 10.50
N LEU A 4 -3.49 20.94 10.36
CA LEU A 4 -3.24 20.10 9.19
C LEU A 4 -3.86 20.85 8.00
N GLN A 5 -3.04 21.37 7.10
CA GLN A 5 -3.51 21.88 5.81
C GLN A 5 -4.02 20.68 5.02
N THR A 6 -5.32 20.52 4.96
CA THR A 6 -5.99 19.61 4.04
C THR A 6 -5.72 20.10 2.61
N ASN A 7 -5.00 19.33 1.82
CA ASN A 7 -4.88 19.52 0.39
C ASN A 7 -6.23 19.18 -0.28
N SER A 8 -7.20 20.07 -0.20
CA SER A 8 -8.41 20.06 -1.03
C SER A 8 -8.15 20.78 -2.36
N GLY A 9 -7.07 20.41 -3.04
CA GLY A 9 -6.66 20.98 -4.31
C GLY A 9 -6.82 19.98 -5.45
N GLU A 10 -7.04 20.46 -6.68
CA GLU A 10 -6.98 19.66 -7.90
C GLU A 10 -5.64 18.92 -7.97
N MET A 11 -5.69 17.62 -8.34
CA MET A 11 -4.49 16.84 -8.63
C MET A 11 -3.78 17.43 -9.85
N ALA A 12 -2.49 17.72 -9.72
CA ALA A 12 -1.69 18.20 -10.86
C ALA A 12 -1.36 17.02 -11.80
N PRO A 13 -1.20 17.26 -13.09
CA PRO A 13 -0.73 16.21 -14.00
C PRO A 13 0.69 15.76 -13.62
N LEU A 14 1.01 14.49 -13.87
CA LEU A 14 2.33 13.92 -13.58
C LEU A 14 3.49 14.70 -14.21
N SER A 15 3.25 15.35 -15.34
CA SER A 15 4.26 16.22 -16.02
C SER A 15 4.78 17.35 -15.14
N ASP A 16 3.99 17.80 -14.16
CA ASP A 16 4.34 18.91 -13.27
C ASP A 16 5.25 18.47 -12.10
N LEU A 17 5.48 17.17 -11.93
CA LEU A 17 6.48 16.66 -11.00
C LEU A 17 7.88 17.09 -11.52
N SER A 18 8.54 17.99 -10.80
CA SER A 18 9.76 18.63 -11.31
C SER A 18 10.96 17.67 -11.35
N ASP A 19 11.90 17.97 -12.25
CA ASP A 19 13.17 17.23 -12.36
C ASP A 19 14.00 17.29 -11.07
N GLU A 20 13.97 18.42 -10.37
CA GLU A 20 14.68 18.59 -9.10
C GLU A 20 14.17 17.62 -8.06
N VAL A 21 12.86 17.51 -7.90
CA VAL A 21 12.24 16.52 -7.00
C VAL A 21 12.66 15.10 -7.38
N CYS A 22 12.51 14.73 -8.66
CA CYS A 22 12.86 13.38 -9.12
C CYS A 22 14.34 13.02 -8.85
N ARG A 23 15.27 13.99 -9.01
CA ARG A 23 16.70 13.76 -8.72
C ARG A 23 16.99 13.58 -7.26
N ASN A 24 16.24 14.25 -6.36
CA ASN A 24 16.43 14.20 -4.90
C ASN A 24 15.81 12.97 -4.25
N LEU A 25 14.95 12.24 -4.94
CA LEU A 25 14.33 11.03 -4.38
C LEU A 25 15.37 9.98 -4.02
N ILE A 26 15.17 9.33 -2.86
CA ILE A 26 15.94 8.17 -2.39
C ILE A 26 15.07 6.93 -2.32
N GLY A 27 13.74 7.07 -2.38
CA GLY A 27 12.84 5.94 -2.34
C GLY A 27 11.51 6.17 -3.04
N VAL A 28 10.92 5.06 -3.48
CA VAL A 28 9.58 4.95 -4.03
C VAL A 28 8.82 3.98 -3.16
N MET A 29 7.77 4.45 -2.52
CA MET A 29 6.81 3.64 -1.80
C MET A 29 5.56 3.50 -2.66
N THR A 30 4.99 2.32 -2.76
CA THR A 30 3.88 2.09 -3.68
C THR A 30 2.88 1.08 -3.11
N ASP A 31 1.59 1.32 -3.31
CA ASP A 31 0.62 0.25 -3.20
C ASP A 31 0.86 -0.81 -4.29
N ILE A 32 0.21 -1.98 -4.19
CA ILE A 32 0.37 -3.08 -5.15
C ILE A 32 -0.87 -3.21 -6.02
N ASP A 33 -2.03 -3.49 -5.38
CA ASP A 33 -3.26 -3.83 -6.09
C ASP A 33 -3.81 -2.62 -6.82
N ASP A 34 -4.06 -2.77 -8.11
CA ASP A 34 -4.52 -1.71 -9.02
C ASP A 34 -3.64 -0.44 -9.08
N THR A 35 -2.43 -0.53 -8.49
CA THR A 35 -1.36 0.47 -8.63
C THR A 35 -0.19 -0.08 -9.43
N VAL A 36 0.49 -1.14 -8.96
CA VAL A 36 1.54 -1.87 -9.68
C VAL A 36 0.94 -2.99 -10.52
N THR A 37 -0.16 -3.57 -10.07
CA THR A 37 -0.94 -4.54 -10.83
C THR A 37 -2.06 -3.86 -11.63
N THR A 38 -2.70 -4.62 -12.52
CA THR A 38 -3.91 -4.23 -13.25
C THR A 38 -4.82 -5.45 -13.31
N ASP A 39 -6.06 -5.32 -12.87
CA ASP A 39 -7.03 -6.42 -12.84
C ASP A 39 -6.46 -7.71 -12.21
N GLY A 40 -5.82 -7.59 -11.05
CA GLY A 40 -5.21 -8.69 -10.31
C GLY A 40 -3.94 -9.28 -10.96
N GLN A 41 -3.46 -8.75 -12.07
CA GLN A 41 -2.27 -9.24 -12.79
C GLN A 41 -1.10 -8.29 -12.62
N LEU A 42 0.11 -8.83 -12.49
CA LEU A 42 1.35 -8.05 -12.52
C LEU A 42 1.85 -7.94 -13.97
N PRO A 43 1.72 -6.77 -14.62
CA PRO A 43 2.23 -6.56 -15.98
C PRO A 43 3.77 -6.65 -16.00
N ALA A 44 4.32 -7.21 -17.08
CA ALA A 44 5.77 -7.35 -17.23
C ALA A 44 6.49 -5.98 -17.17
N ASP A 45 5.88 -4.94 -17.76
CA ASP A 45 6.44 -3.58 -17.77
C ASP A 45 6.47 -2.97 -16.37
N ALA A 46 5.46 -3.21 -15.54
CA ALA A 46 5.42 -2.76 -14.15
C ALA A 46 6.51 -3.46 -13.32
N TYR A 47 6.68 -4.78 -13.48
CA TYR A 47 7.78 -5.50 -12.84
C TYR A 47 9.16 -4.97 -13.29
N THR A 48 9.34 -4.77 -14.59
CA THR A 48 10.57 -4.18 -15.15
C THR A 48 10.82 -2.78 -14.59
N MET A 49 9.76 -2.00 -14.35
CA MET A 49 9.88 -0.67 -13.76
C MET A 49 10.35 -0.75 -12.30
N LEU A 50 9.86 -1.69 -11.49
CA LEU A 50 10.38 -1.92 -10.14
C LEU A 50 11.89 -2.21 -10.17
N GLU A 51 12.35 -3.06 -11.11
CA GLU A 51 13.76 -3.40 -11.29
C GLU A 51 14.58 -2.16 -11.66
N ARG A 52 14.15 -1.40 -12.65
CA ARG A 52 14.83 -0.17 -13.10
C ARG A 52 14.94 0.90 -12.01
N LEU A 53 13.91 1.07 -11.21
CA LEU A 53 13.93 1.99 -10.05
C LEU A 53 14.95 1.51 -9.00
N SER A 54 14.96 0.22 -8.70
CA SER A 54 15.93 -0.39 -7.78
C SER A 54 17.38 -0.26 -8.31
N GLU A 55 17.62 -0.52 -9.59
CA GLU A 55 18.93 -0.35 -10.25
C GLU A 55 19.40 1.11 -10.31
N ALA A 56 18.45 2.06 -10.32
CA ALA A 56 18.76 3.48 -10.20
C ALA A 56 19.13 3.91 -8.77
N GLY A 57 19.20 2.96 -7.83
CA GLY A 57 19.57 3.18 -6.42
C GLY A 57 18.44 3.69 -5.53
N LEU A 58 17.19 3.58 -5.98
CA LEU A 58 16.03 3.93 -5.17
C LEU A 58 15.61 2.78 -4.25
N LEU A 59 15.23 3.09 -3.02
CA LEU A 59 14.57 2.15 -2.12
C LEU A 59 13.12 1.94 -2.60
N VAL A 60 12.88 0.84 -3.30
CA VAL A 60 11.52 0.47 -3.72
C VAL A 60 10.87 -0.34 -2.62
N VAL A 61 9.77 0.17 -2.05
CA VAL A 61 9.06 -0.46 -0.92
C VAL A 61 7.58 -0.55 -1.23
N PRO A 62 7.07 -1.71 -1.64
CA PRO A 62 5.63 -1.96 -1.69
C PRO A 62 4.99 -1.90 -0.30
N ILE A 63 3.76 -1.39 -0.23
CA ILE A 63 2.99 -1.22 1.01
C ILE A 63 1.54 -1.62 0.72
N ALA A 64 1.16 -2.83 1.10
CA ALA A 64 -0.07 -3.44 0.64
C ALA A 64 -0.94 -4.00 1.76
N GLY A 65 -2.20 -4.27 1.43
CA GLY A 65 -3.08 -5.10 2.24
C GLY A 65 -2.85 -6.62 2.05
N ARG A 66 -1.90 -7.01 1.20
CA ARG A 66 -1.60 -8.43 0.91
C ARG A 66 -1.01 -9.16 2.11
N PRO A 67 -1.27 -10.49 2.24
CA PRO A 67 -0.94 -11.29 3.41
C PRO A 67 0.57 -11.51 3.60
N ALA A 68 0.94 -11.89 4.83
CA ALA A 68 2.31 -12.21 5.22
C ALA A 68 3.00 -13.23 4.29
N GLY A 69 2.27 -14.26 3.82
CA GLY A 69 2.82 -15.25 2.90
C GLY A 69 3.20 -14.67 1.55
N TRP A 70 2.42 -13.73 1.01
CA TRP A 70 2.79 -13.01 -0.22
C TRP A 70 3.95 -12.05 0.03
N CYS A 71 3.98 -11.40 1.19
CA CYS A 71 5.08 -10.51 1.57
C CYS A 71 6.42 -11.25 1.66
N ASP A 72 6.46 -12.48 2.17
CA ASP A 72 7.67 -13.31 2.16
C ASP A 72 8.14 -13.58 0.73
N MET A 73 7.23 -13.96 -0.16
CA MET A 73 7.54 -14.20 -1.58
C MET A 73 8.04 -12.91 -2.25
N ILE A 74 7.32 -11.79 -2.10
CA ILE A 74 7.67 -10.51 -2.72
C ILE A 74 9.06 -10.05 -2.23
N ALA A 75 9.32 -10.08 -0.92
CA ALA A 75 10.63 -9.69 -0.37
C ALA A 75 11.78 -10.52 -0.93
N ARG A 76 11.55 -11.77 -1.32
CA ARG A 76 12.57 -12.67 -1.89
C ARG A 76 12.74 -12.55 -3.39
N PHE A 77 11.63 -12.41 -4.13
CA PHE A 77 11.62 -12.55 -5.58
C PHE A 77 11.56 -11.24 -6.35
N TRP A 78 10.94 -10.21 -5.76
CA TRP A 78 10.85 -8.91 -6.43
C TRP A 78 12.11 -8.08 -6.21
N PRO A 79 12.40 -7.14 -7.12
CA PRO A 79 13.54 -6.23 -7.01
C PRO A 79 13.22 -5.06 -6.04
N VAL A 80 12.88 -5.40 -4.80
CA VAL A 80 12.44 -4.45 -3.76
C VAL A 80 13.38 -4.43 -2.56
N ALA A 81 13.43 -3.31 -1.86
CA ALA A 81 14.21 -3.17 -0.64
C ALA A 81 13.57 -3.85 0.57
N GLY A 82 12.28 -4.09 0.51
CA GLY A 82 11.44 -4.78 1.48
C GLY A 82 9.99 -4.48 1.18
N ILE A 83 9.06 -4.92 2.04
CA ILE A 83 7.62 -4.77 1.88
C ILE A 83 6.95 -4.56 3.23
N VAL A 84 5.92 -3.72 3.25
CA VAL A 84 4.96 -3.61 4.34
C VAL A 84 3.68 -4.33 3.94
N GLY A 85 3.20 -5.23 4.78
CA GLY A 85 2.03 -6.07 4.51
C GLY A 85 0.92 -5.93 5.55
N GLU A 86 -0.24 -6.52 5.21
CA GLU A 86 -1.44 -6.53 6.04
C GLU A 86 -1.76 -5.14 6.62
N ASN A 87 -1.77 -4.13 5.72
CA ASN A 87 -2.06 -2.72 6.06
C ASN A 87 -1.18 -2.15 7.18
N GLY A 88 0.05 -2.65 7.33
CA GLY A 88 0.99 -2.19 8.34
C GLY A 88 1.13 -3.09 9.56
N ALA A 89 0.52 -4.25 9.59
CA ALA A 89 0.71 -5.20 10.69
C ALA A 89 2.14 -5.74 10.76
N LEU A 90 2.79 -5.83 9.61
CA LEU A 90 4.14 -6.38 9.49
C LEU A 90 4.95 -5.70 8.37
N ALA A 91 6.27 -5.84 8.45
CA ALA A 91 7.17 -5.56 7.35
C ALA A 91 8.20 -6.68 7.21
N MET A 92 8.63 -6.93 5.97
CA MET A 92 9.61 -7.96 5.66
C MET A 92 10.70 -7.44 4.73
N ARG A 93 11.94 -7.86 4.99
CA ARG A 93 13.10 -7.58 4.17
C ARG A 93 13.97 -8.83 4.07
N TYR A 94 14.25 -9.27 2.85
CA TYR A 94 15.19 -10.36 2.63
C TYR A 94 16.59 -9.81 2.36
N ASP A 95 17.50 -10.04 3.28
CA ASP A 95 18.92 -9.73 3.07
C ASP A 95 19.56 -10.83 2.23
N ARG A 96 19.82 -10.52 0.96
CA ARG A 96 20.41 -11.47 0.00
C ARG A 96 21.83 -11.86 0.36
N LYS A 97 22.58 -10.99 1.04
CA LYS A 97 23.98 -11.25 1.43
C LYS A 97 24.07 -12.26 2.57
N SER A 98 23.30 -12.04 3.62
CA SER A 98 23.22 -12.95 4.77
C SER A 98 22.24 -14.11 4.57
N ARG A 99 21.41 -14.06 3.52
CA ARG A 99 20.32 -15.00 3.21
C ARG A 99 19.30 -15.12 4.35
N LYS A 100 18.99 -14.00 5.01
CA LYS A 100 18.06 -13.98 6.13
C LYS A 100 16.85 -13.11 5.82
N MET A 101 15.67 -13.61 6.24
CA MET A 101 14.45 -12.81 6.30
C MET A 101 14.40 -12.05 7.62
N HIS A 102 14.33 -10.74 7.54
CA HIS A 102 14.07 -9.87 8.68
C HIS A 102 12.57 -9.54 8.67
N ARG A 103 11.96 -9.65 9.84
CA ARG A 103 10.52 -9.38 10.02
C ARG A 103 10.34 -8.41 11.18
N THR A 104 9.57 -7.36 10.94
CA THR A 104 9.09 -6.43 11.96
C THR A 104 7.59 -6.66 12.12
N LEU A 105 7.10 -6.84 13.33
CA LEU A 105 5.69 -7.13 13.66
C LEU A 105 5.19 -6.07 14.65
N ASN A 106 3.92 -5.66 14.51
CA ASN A 106 3.29 -4.71 15.43
C ASN A 106 2.68 -5.37 16.67
N MET A 107 2.58 -6.71 16.70
CA MET A 107 2.09 -7.43 17.88
C MET A 107 2.88 -8.71 18.12
N ASP A 108 2.90 -9.15 19.37
CA ASP A 108 3.47 -10.44 19.76
C ASP A 108 2.55 -11.63 19.41
N GLY A 109 3.08 -12.84 19.53
CA GLY A 109 2.35 -14.07 19.19
C GLY A 109 1.07 -14.26 20.00
N PRO A 110 1.11 -14.19 21.34
CA PRO A 110 -0.09 -14.40 22.17
C PRO A 110 -1.23 -13.43 21.87
N LEU A 111 -0.93 -12.14 21.65
CA LEU A 111 -1.95 -11.16 21.30
C LEU A 111 -2.51 -11.42 19.88
N ARG A 112 -1.65 -11.83 18.96
CA ARG A 112 -2.05 -12.19 17.59
C ARG A 112 -3.01 -13.38 17.61
N ASP A 113 -2.73 -14.43 18.37
CA ASP A 113 -3.57 -15.61 18.48
C ASP A 113 -4.95 -15.27 19.10
N GLN A 114 -4.96 -14.40 20.13
CA GLN A 114 -6.20 -13.90 20.72
C GLN A 114 -7.05 -13.11 19.72
N ASN A 115 -6.41 -12.22 18.96
CA ASN A 115 -7.09 -11.41 17.95
C ASN A 115 -7.58 -12.29 16.79
N ARG A 116 -6.82 -13.29 16.36
CA ARG A 116 -7.25 -14.26 15.34
C ARG A 116 -8.57 -14.93 15.74
N ALA A 117 -8.69 -15.43 16.97
CA ALA A 117 -9.93 -16.05 17.43
C ALA A 117 -11.16 -15.11 17.36
N LYS A 118 -10.96 -13.81 17.67
CA LYS A 118 -12.02 -12.80 17.54
C LYS A 118 -12.38 -12.56 16.07
N LEU A 119 -11.37 -12.45 15.19
CA LEU A 119 -11.57 -12.23 13.76
C LEU A 119 -12.27 -13.43 13.10
N ASP A 120 -11.93 -14.65 13.47
CA ASP A 120 -12.57 -15.86 12.94
C ASP A 120 -14.06 -15.95 13.35
N ALA A 121 -14.39 -15.51 14.56
CA ALA A 121 -15.80 -15.42 14.99
C ALA A 121 -16.55 -14.33 14.23
N LEU A 122 -15.90 -13.19 13.99
CA LEU A 122 -16.47 -12.07 13.23
C LEU A 122 -16.68 -12.45 11.76
N ALA A 123 -15.73 -13.16 11.15
CA ALA A 123 -15.84 -13.65 9.78
C ALA A 123 -17.12 -14.48 9.57
N LYS A 124 -17.39 -15.43 10.45
CA LYS A 124 -18.62 -16.26 10.40
C LYS A 124 -19.88 -15.42 10.43
N LYS A 125 -19.88 -14.35 11.24
CA LYS A 125 -21.02 -13.44 11.35
C LYS A 125 -21.20 -12.63 10.05
N ILE A 126 -20.11 -12.04 9.52
CA ILE A 126 -20.15 -11.25 8.29
C ILE A 126 -20.69 -12.09 7.13
N LEU A 127 -20.12 -13.29 6.92
CA LEU A 127 -20.54 -14.19 5.83
C LEU A 127 -22.01 -14.62 5.93
N ALA A 128 -22.54 -14.76 7.15
CA ALA A 128 -23.96 -15.08 7.36
C ALA A 128 -24.89 -13.89 7.10
N GLU A 129 -24.45 -12.68 7.39
CA GLU A 129 -25.29 -11.48 7.38
C GLU A 129 -25.11 -10.63 6.08
N VAL A 130 -24.04 -10.85 5.32
CA VAL A 130 -23.76 -10.16 4.04
C VAL A 130 -23.62 -11.20 2.92
N PRO A 131 -24.74 -11.65 2.33
CA PRO A 131 -24.72 -12.62 1.24
C PRO A 131 -23.92 -12.11 0.03
N GLY A 132 -23.15 -13.00 -0.59
CA GLY A 132 -22.28 -12.68 -1.72
C GLY A 132 -20.86 -12.31 -1.33
N SER A 133 -20.60 -11.96 -0.05
CA SER A 133 -19.23 -11.82 0.45
C SER A 133 -18.57 -13.18 0.68
N ALA A 134 -17.24 -13.22 0.58
CA ALA A 134 -16.45 -14.41 0.91
C ALA A 134 -15.25 -14.04 1.79
N LEU A 135 -14.59 -15.04 2.37
CA LEU A 135 -13.21 -14.84 2.84
C LEU A 135 -12.32 -14.68 1.61
N ALA A 136 -11.37 -13.75 1.68
CA ALA A 136 -10.35 -13.67 0.65
C ALA A 136 -9.65 -15.03 0.48
N SER A 137 -9.40 -15.44 -0.76
CA SER A 137 -8.80 -16.74 -1.07
C SER A 137 -7.40 -16.90 -0.45
N ASP A 138 -6.73 -15.77 -0.19
CA ASP A 138 -5.43 -15.68 0.47
C ASP A 138 -5.49 -15.60 2.00
N GLN A 139 -6.69 -15.70 2.63
CA GLN A 139 -6.85 -15.55 4.08
C GLN A 139 -5.95 -16.49 4.91
N GLN A 140 -5.70 -17.69 4.42
CA GLN A 140 -4.83 -18.66 5.11
C GLN A 140 -3.37 -18.21 5.25
N TYR A 141 -2.94 -17.23 4.46
CA TYR A 141 -1.58 -16.67 4.46
C TYR A 141 -1.47 -15.40 5.32
N ARG A 142 -2.57 -14.96 5.97
CA ARG A 142 -2.64 -13.75 6.80
C ARG A 142 -2.32 -14.07 8.26
N GLU A 143 -1.55 -13.20 8.89
CA GLU A 143 -1.15 -13.37 10.29
C GLU A 143 -1.90 -12.45 11.26
N ALA A 144 -2.34 -11.28 10.83
CA ALA A 144 -2.86 -10.24 11.72
C ALA A 144 -4.27 -9.78 11.38
N ASP A 145 -4.65 -9.73 10.11
CA ASP A 145 -5.94 -9.21 9.68
C ASP A 145 -6.91 -10.28 9.17
N LEU A 146 -8.15 -9.87 8.96
CA LEU A 146 -9.20 -10.58 8.28
C LEU A 146 -9.55 -9.81 7.02
N ALA A 147 -9.49 -10.45 5.85
CA ALA A 147 -9.91 -9.88 4.59
C ALA A 147 -11.24 -10.50 4.13
N ILE A 148 -12.24 -9.64 3.95
CA ILE A 148 -13.53 -10.01 3.36
C ILE A 148 -13.53 -9.54 1.91
N ASP A 149 -13.61 -10.50 1.01
CA ASP A 149 -13.70 -10.29 -0.42
C ASP A 149 -15.09 -9.77 -0.81
N PHE A 150 -15.11 -8.71 -1.60
CA PHE A 150 -16.33 -8.13 -2.14
C PHE A 150 -16.32 -7.98 -3.67
N CYS A 151 -15.17 -8.22 -4.34
CA CYS A 151 -15.09 -8.13 -5.82
C CYS A 151 -13.81 -8.71 -6.45
N GLU A 152 -12.96 -9.46 -5.73
CA GLU A 152 -11.79 -10.13 -6.34
C GLU A 152 -12.20 -11.47 -6.97
N ASP A 153 -12.66 -12.40 -6.13
CA ASP A 153 -13.06 -13.75 -6.53
C ASP A 153 -14.58 -13.97 -6.41
N VAL A 154 -15.34 -12.91 -6.13
CA VAL A 154 -16.80 -12.89 -6.05
C VAL A 154 -17.38 -11.83 -6.98
N GLU A 155 -18.67 -11.95 -7.33
CA GLU A 155 -19.38 -10.88 -8.03
C GLU A 155 -19.36 -9.59 -7.20
N PRO A 156 -19.06 -8.42 -7.79
CA PRO A 156 -18.94 -7.17 -7.07
C PRO A 156 -20.17 -6.84 -6.22
N LEU A 157 -19.97 -6.64 -4.93
CA LEU A 157 -21.02 -6.25 -4.01
C LEU A 157 -21.37 -4.76 -4.16
N PRO A 158 -22.66 -4.41 -3.99
CA PRO A 158 -23.07 -3.01 -3.95
C PRO A 158 -22.47 -2.31 -2.72
N GLU A 159 -22.20 -1.01 -2.84
CA GLU A 159 -21.57 -0.17 -1.81
C GLU A 159 -22.19 -0.31 -0.41
N LYS A 160 -23.54 -0.36 -0.34
CA LYS A 160 -24.26 -0.58 0.93
C LYS A 160 -23.87 -1.88 1.66
N ASP A 161 -23.50 -2.92 0.92
CA ASP A 161 -23.09 -4.21 1.52
C ASP A 161 -21.61 -4.16 1.92
N VAL A 162 -20.76 -3.43 1.19
CA VAL A 162 -19.39 -3.10 1.63
C VAL A 162 -19.42 -2.29 2.92
N GLU A 163 -20.28 -1.28 3.04
CA GLU A 163 -20.48 -0.52 4.28
C GLU A 163 -20.96 -1.40 5.44
N ARG A 164 -21.82 -2.39 5.19
CA ARG A 164 -22.23 -3.36 6.22
C ARG A 164 -21.06 -4.18 6.72
N ILE A 165 -20.16 -4.62 5.84
CA ILE A 165 -18.93 -5.32 6.25
C ILE A 165 -18.08 -4.40 7.16
N VAL A 166 -17.84 -3.15 6.77
CA VAL A 166 -17.12 -2.16 7.59
C VAL A 166 -17.78 -2.00 8.96
N ASN A 167 -19.11 -1.89 9.01
CA ASN A 167 -19.86 -1.73 10.25
C ASN A 167 -19.74 -2.93 11.18
N HIS A 168 -19.62 -4.15 10.65
CA HIS A 168 -19.35 -5.33 11.46
C HIS A 168 -18.01 -5.27 12.19
N PHE A 169 -16.95 -4.81 11.50
CA PHE A 169 -15.63 -4.62 12.11
C PHE A 169 -15.65 -3.54 13.18
N THR A 170 -16.18 -2.37 12.85
CA THR A 170 -16.21 -1.21 13.76
C THR A 170 -17.07 -1.44 14.99
N ALA A 171 -18.17 -2.18 14.86
CA ALA A 171 -19.07 -2.53 15.97
C ALA A 171 -18.38 -3.36 17.07
N VAL A 172 -17.29 -4.06 16.75
CA VAL A 172 -16.52 -4.85 17.73
C VAL A 172 -15.20 -4.16 18.14
N GLY A 173 -15.01 -2.90 17.73
CA GLY A 173 -13.80 -2.12 18.03
C GLY A 173 -12.58 -2.50 17.17
N ALA A 174 -12.80 -3.18 16.06
CA ALA A 174 -11.75 -3.42 15.06
C ALA A 174 -11.62 -2.23 14.12
N VAL A 175 -10.41 -2.00 13.63
CA VAL A 175 -10.17 -1.10 12.48
C VAL A 175 -10.67 -1.78 11.22
N ALA A 176 -11.26 -1.03 10.29
CA ALA A 176 -11.63 -1.52 8.97
C ALA A 176 -11.14 -0.56 7.89
N LYS A 177 -10.57 -1.10 6.82
CA LYS A 177 -10.15 -0.34 5.63
C LYS A 177 -10.64 -1.04 4.38
N VAL A 178 -11.17 -0.24 3.46
CA VAL A 178 -11.62 -0.70 2.14
C VAL A 178 -10.49 -0.46 1.15
N SER A 179 -10.04 -1.53 0.50
CA SER A 179 -9.13 -1.49 -0.66
C SER A 179 -9.95 -1.57 -1.96
N SER A 180 -9.27 -1.70 -3.10
CA SER A 180 -9.95 -1.92 -4.40
C SER A 180 -10.76 -3.23 -4.45
N ILE A 181 -10.38 -4.24 -3.64
CA ILE A 181 -10.93 -5.61 -3.73
C ILE A 181 -11.47 -6.17 -2.41
N HIS A 182 -10.96 -5.73 -1.26
CA HIS A 182 -11.28 -6.29 0.06
C HIS A 182 -11.67 -5.22 1.08
N VAL A 183 -12.47 -5.63 2.08
CA VAL A 183 -12.52 -4.95 3.37
C VAL A 183 -11.60 -5.70 4.32
N ASN A 184 -10.49 -5.06 4.69
CA ASN A 184 -9.54 -5.59 5.65
C ASN A 184 -9.85 -5.08 7.05
N GLY A 185 -9.86 -5.96 8.05
CA GLY A 185 -10.10 -5.57 9.43
C GLY A 185 -9.17 -6.25 10.42
N TRP A 186 -8.78 -5.49 11.47
CA TRP A 186 -7.84 -5.96 12.49
C TRP A 186 -8.07 -5.30 13.85
N PHE A 187 -7.51 -5.90 14.90
CA PHE A 187 -7.44 -5.30 16.22
C PHE A 187 -6.02 -4.81 16.50
N GLY A 188 -5.86 -3.51 16.67
CA GLY A 188 -4.59 -2.86 16.97
C GLY A 188 -4.54 -1.44 16.39
N ASP A 189 -3.58 -0.65 16.87
CA ASP A 189 -3.39 0.74 16.48
C ASP A 189 -2.17 0.84 15.55
N TRP A 190 -2.35 0.37 14.31
CA TRP A 190 -1.35 0.50 13.24
C TRP A 190 -2.02 0.77 11.90
N ASP A 191 -1.24 1.27 10.99
CA ASP A 191 -1.60 1.52 9.60
C ASP A 191 -0.39 1.42 8.67
N LYS A 192 -0.62 1.56 7.37
CA LYS A 192 0.43 1.58 6.35
C LYS A 192 1.55 2.57 6.70
N LEU A 193 1.20 3.77 7.17
CA LEU A 193 2.16 4.86 7.42
C LEU A 193 3.03 4.58 8.65
N THR A 194 2.43 4.16 9.75
CA THR A 194 3.13 3.88 11.02
C THR A 194 4.17 2.79 10.82
N MET A 195 3.79 1.68 10.16
CA MET A 195 4.76 0.60 9.87
C MET A 195 5.82 1.04 8.86
N SER A 196 5.48 1.84 7.87
CA SER A 196 6.47 2.34 6.90
C SER A 196 7.54 3.19 7.56
N LYS A 197 7.16 4.10 8.48
CA LYS A 197 8.11 4.88 9.29
C LYS A 197 9.04 3.98 10.08
N ARG A 198 8.47 3.02 10.80
CA ARG A 198 9.22 2.07 11.63
C ARG A 198 10.15 1.20 10.77
N PHE A 199 9.65 0.65 9.68
CA PHE A 199 10.42 -0.22 8.78
C PHE A 199 11.61 0.50 8.17
N VAL A 200 11.40 1.70 7.64
CA VAL A 200 12.48 2.48 7.00
C VAL A 200 13.54 2.89 8.04
N SER A 201 13.12 3.21 9.26
CA SER A 201 14.05 3.52 10.35
C SER A 201 14.85 2.29 10.79
N GLU A 202 14.20 1.14 11.06
CA GLU A 202 14.86 -0.08 11.52
C GLU A 202 15.75 -0.73 10.44
N ALA A 203 15.30 -0.72 9.18
CA ALA A 203 15.98 -1.42 8.10
C ALA A 203 17.10 -0.61 7.44
N PHE A 204 16.97 0.73 7.40
CA PHE A 204 17.85 1.60 6.63
C PHE A 204 18.42 2.78 7.42
N GLY A 205 18.03 2.96 8.70
CA GLY A 205 18.46 4.09 9.53
C GLY A 205 17.94 5.45 9.06
N ILE A 206 16.85 5.48 8.30
CA ILE A 206 16.28 6.70 7.75
C ILE A 206 15.09 7.14 8.60
N ASP A 207 15.15 8.35 9.14
CA ASP A 207 14.01 9.01 9.76
C ASP A 207 13.09 9.58 8.67
N LEU A 208 11.97 8.89 8.43
CA LEU A 208 11.03 9.26 7.38
C LEU A 208 10.34 10.61 7.66
N GLU A 209 10.21 11.01 8.94
CA GLU A 209 9.61 12.31 9.29
C GLU A 209 10.44 13.48 8.78
N SER A 210 11.76 13.41 8.92
CA SER A 210 12.69 14.45 8.48
C SER A 210 13.07 14.36 7.00
N GLN A 211 12.78 13.23 6.33
CA GLN A 211 13.17 12.96 4.94
C GLN A 211 11.99 12.59 4.02
N LYS A 212 10.76 12.85 4.43
CA LYS A 212 9.57 12.51 3.62
C LYS A 212 9.52 13.18 2.25
N ASP A 213 10.19 14.31 2.09
CA ASP A 213 10.37 15.02 0.83
C ASP A 213 11.37 14.35 -0.13
N ARG A 214 12.06 13.30 0.33
CA ARG A 214 12.94 12.46 -0.48
C ARG A 214 12.30 11.14 -0.88
N PHE A 215 11.04 10.96 -0.55
CA PHE A 215 10.24 9.79 -0.95
C PHE A 215 9.04 10.23 -1.76
N ILE A 216 8.63 9.39 -2.70
CA ILE A 216 7.37 9.49 -3.41
C ILE A 216 6.50 8.31 -3.05
N TYR A 217 5.20 8.55 -2.90
CA TYR A 217 4.20 7.50 -2.69
C TYR A 217 3.32 7.36 -3.93
N CYS A 218 3.06 6.11 -4.36
CA CYS A 218 2.16 5.78 -5.46
C CYS A 218 0.99 4.93 -4.93
N GLY A 219 -0.23 5.24 -5.33
CA GLY A 219 -1.43 4.52 -4.89
C GLY A 219 -2.64 4.81 -5.79
N ASP A 220 -3.78 4.21 -5.46
CA ASP A 220 -4.99 4.28 -6.29
C ASP A 220 -6.29 4.47 -5.52
N SER A 221 -6.35 4.13 -4.23
CA SER A 221 -7.62 3.88 -3.53
C SER A 221 -7.71 4.52 -2.14
N PRO A 222 -8.88 4.49 -1.47
CA PRO A 222 -9.09 5.19 -0.19
C PRO A 222 -8.17 4.76 0.96
N ASN A 223 -7.67 3.53 0.98
CA ASN A 223 -6.73 3.09 2.01
C ASN A 223 -5.35 3.77 1.89
N ASP A 224 -5.07 4.46 0.76
CA ASP A 224 -3.84 5.22 0.52
C ASP A 224 -3.94 6.68 0.98
N ALA A 225 -5.14 7.17 1.30
CA ALA A 225 -5.34 8.55 1.70
C ALA A 225 -4.39 9.02 2.82
N PRO A 226 -4.11 8.23 3.88
CA PRO A 226 -3.12 8.62 4.89
C PRO A 226 -1.71 8.83 4.31
N MET A 227 -1.33 8.04 3.31
CA MET A 227 -0.04 8.15 2.64
C MET A 227 0.01 9.37 1.72
N PHE A 228 -1.07 9.63 0.97
CA PHE A 228 -1.18 10.83 0.14
C PHE A 228 -1.12 12.11 0.97
N GLY A 229 -1.76 12.13 2.13
CA GLY A 229 -1.71 13.27 3.05
C GLY A 229 -0.36 13.48 3.74
N TYR A 230 0.43 12.41 3.89
CA TYR A 230 1.72 12.46 4.56
C TYR A 230 2.88 12.85 3.64
N PHE A 231 2.96 12.27 2.45
CA PHE A 231 4.04 12.53 1.51
C PHE A 231 3.80 13.81 0.70
N PRO A 232 4.72 14.79 0.72
CA PRO A 232 4.59 15.99 -0.09
C PRO A 232 4.63 15.69 -1.59
N TYR A 233 5.22 14.56 -1.96
CA TYR A 233 5.23 14.03 -3.33
C TYR A 233 4.50 12.70 -3.33
N SER A 234 3.27 12.72 -3.83
CA SER A 234 2.40 11.54 -3.98
C SER A 234 1.78 11.55 -5.37
N CYS A 235 1.71 10.38 -5.98
CA CYS A 235 1.14 10.17 -7.29
C CYS A 235 -0.01 9.16 -7.20
N GLY A 236 -1.15 9.50 -7.76
CA GLY A 236 -2.20 8.53 -8.06
C GLY A 236 -2.01 7.97 -9.46
N VAL A 237 -2.33 6.69 -9.65
CA VAL A 237 -2.66 6.19 -10.98
C VAL A 237 -4.11 6.60 -11.33
N ALA A 238 -4.52 6.52 -12.59
CA ALA A 238 -5.81 7.09 -13.02
C ALA A 238 -7.03 6.54 -12.28
N ASN A 239 -6.95 5.33 -11.71
CA ASN A 239 -8.01 4.70 -10.89
C ASN A 239 -8.45 5.58 -9.69
N VAL A 240 -7.59 6.46 -9.17
CA VAL A 240 -7.98 7.41 -8.10
C VAL A 240 -9.23 8.18 -8.46
N ALA A 241 -9.47 8.44 -9.76
CA ALA A 241 -10.64 9.17 -10.22
C ALA A 241 -11.97 8.50 -9.84
N ASP A 242 -12.00 7.17 -9.69
CA ASP A 242 -13.18 6.39 -9.32
C ASP A 242 -13.57 6.56 -7.84
N PHE A 243 -12.63 7.10 -7.04
CA PHE A 243 -12.77 7.28 -5.60
C PHE A 243 -12.85 8.75 -5.16
N LEU A 244 -12.97 9.69 -6.10
CA LEU A 244 -13.13 11.11 -5.78
C LEU A 244 -14.37 11.31 -4.90
N GLY A 245 -14.22 12.10 -3.83
CA GLY A 245 -15.26 12.32 -2.83
C GLY A 245 -15.37 11.26 -1.73
N ARG A 246 -14.61 10.16 -1.81
CA ARG A 246 -14.53 9.10 -0.79
C ARG A 246 -13.16 9.03 -0.11
N MET A 247 -12.27 9.96 -0.40
CA MET A 247 -10.92 10.03 0.13
C MET A 247 -10.71 11.30 0.94
N ASP A 248 -10.15 11.16 2.14
CA ASP A 248 -9.83 12.29 3.03
C ASP A 248 -8.61 13.10 2.53
N ALA A 249 -7.76 12.51 1.72
CA ALA A 249 -6.63 13.17 1.07
C ALA A 249 -6.43 12.59 -0.34
N LEU A 250 -6.19 13.49 -1.30
CA LEU A 250 -5.89 13.14 -2.69
C LEU A 250 -4.38 13.16 -2.95
N PRO A 251 -3.88 12.38 -3.93
CA PRO A 251 -2.49 12.48 -4.36
C PRO A 251 -2.23 13.87 -4.97
N ARG A 252 -0.99 14.34 -4.86
CA ARG A 252 -0.59 15.61 -5.43
C ARG A 252 -0.54 15.59 -6.95
N TYR A 253 -0.13 14.47 -7.53
CA TYR A 253 -0.01 14.27 -8.97
C TYR A 253 -0.84 13.06 -9.41
N ILE A 254 -1.26 13.06 -10.68
CA ILE A 254 -1.98 11.94 -11.27
C ILE A 254 -1.32 11.50 -12.59
N ALA A 255 -1.09 10.19 -12.72
CA ALA A 255 -0.68 9.59 -13.98
C ALA A 255 -1.89 9.40 -14.90
N PRO A 256 -1.72 9.52 -16.22
CA PRO A 256 -2.82 9.41 -17.18
C PRO A 256 -3.39 8.00 -17.34
N SER A 257 -2.59 6.95 -17.04
CA SER A 257 -3.02 5.55 -17.21
C SER A 257 -3.40 4.87 -15.90
N HIS A 258 -4.23 3.83 -16.00
CA HIS A 258 -4.68 2.99 -14.89
C HIS A 258 -3.61 1.98 -14.47
N GLY A 259 -3.61 1.57 -13.20
CA GLY A 259 -2.86 0.45 -12.66
C GLY A 259 -1.37 0.46 -13.04
N GLY A 260 -0.84 -0.71 -13.38
CA GLY A 260 0.57 -0.90 -13.71
C GLY A 260 1.09 0.00 -14.84
N ALA A 261 0.26 0.37 -15.80
CA ALA A 261 0.66 1.33 -16.85
C ALA A 261 0.90 2.73 -16.27
N GLY A 262 0.03 3.20 -15.37
CA GLY A 262 0.21 4.46 -14.64
C GLY A 262 1.46 4.44 -13.75
N PHE A 263 1.71 3.31 -13.08
CA PHE A 263 2.95 3.12 -12.30
C PHE A 263 4.22 3.21 -13.18
N VAL A 264 4.17 2.61 -14.38
CA VAL A 264 5.27 2.72 -15.35
C VAL A 264 5.52 4.18 -15.76
N GLU A 265 4.45 4.95 -16.03
CA GLU A 265 4.58 6.39 -16.36
C GLU A 265 5.22 7.18 -15.22
N ILE A 266 4.84 6.92 -13.96
CA ILE A 266 5.46 7.55 -12.79
C ILE A 266 6.95 7.20 -12.73
N GLY A 267 7.31 5.92 -12.89
CA GLY A 267 8.69 5.46 -12.90
C GLY A 267 9.51 6.08 -14.01
N GLU A 268 8.98 6.16 -15.24
CA GLU A 268 9.64 6.81 -16.36
C GLU A 268 9.87 8.31 -16.10
N ARG A 269 8.89 9.01 -15.51
CA ARG A 269 9.04 10.41 -15.12
C ARG A 269 10.21 10.60 -14.15
N ILE A 270 10.32 9.73 -13.14
CA ILE A 270 11.42 9.78 -12.17
C ILE A 270 12.76 9.49 -12.85
N LEU A 271 12.84 8.40 -13.63
CA LEU A 271 14.09 7.95 -14.24
C LEU A 271 14.59 8.88 -15.33
N SER A 272 13.70 9.51 -16.11
CA SER A 272 14.07 10.45 -17.16
C SER A 272 14.85 11.64 -16.61
N ALA A 273 14.43 12.18 -15.46
CA ALA A 273 15.11 13.29 -14.78
C ALA A 273 16.49 12.91 -14.23
N ARG A 274 16.73 11.61 -13.98
CA ARG A 274 17.97 11.07 -13.38
C ARG A 274 19.01 10.65 -14.41
N LYS A 275 18.65 10.50 -15.69
CA LYS A 275 19.59 10.09 -16.77
C LYS A 275 20.76 11.06 -16.95
N GLY A 276 20.63 12.32 -16.55
CA GLY A 276 21.71 13.31 -16.61
C GLY A 276 22.78 13.21 -15.52
N LEU A 277 22.58 12.40 -14.46
CA LEU A 277 23.49 12.31 -13.31
C LEU A 277 24.62 11.30 -13.48
N LYS A 278 24.54 10.40 -14.49
CA LYS A 278 25.59 9.36 -14.73
C LYS A 278 26.79 9.85 -15.55
N ASN A 279 26.80 11.10 -16.01
CA ASN A 279 27.86 11.67 -16.88
C ASN A 279 28.56 12.89 -16.26
N SER A 280 28.51 13.08 -14.96
CA SER A 280 29.24 14.16 -14.28
C SER A 280 30.18 13.62 -13.20
#